data_2db154b0b7c10c4ebff2b8bceda9efb6
#
_entry.id   2db154b0b7c10c4ebff2b8bceda9efb6
#
_cell.length_a   1.000
_cell.length_b   1.000
_cell.length_c   1.000
_cell.angle_alpha   90.00
_cell.angle_beta   90.00
_cell.angle_gamma   90.00
#
_symmetry.space_group_name_H-M   'P 1'
#
loop_
_entity.id
_entity.type
_entity.pdbx_description
1 polymer ?
#
loop_
_entity_poly.entity_id
_entity_poly.type
_entity_poly.pdbx_seq_one_letter_code
_entity_poly.pdbx_strand_id
1 'polypeptide(L)' 'MSKGKQYTQQFKEDAVRYKEEHPELTYEKAAHNLGVSDSALKAWVRAAKDNEGNV' A
#
# COMPACT_ATOMS: atom_id res chain seq x y z
N MET A 1 11.95 17.23 8.52
CA MET A 1 11.75 16.79 8.65
C MET A 1 11.25 16.14 8.39
N SER A 2 11.17 15.84 8.16
CA SER A 2 10.69 15.25 7.93
C SER A 2 10.38 14.39 8.07
N LYS A 3 10.17 14.21 8.59
CA LYS A 3 9.86 13.24 8.85
C LYS A 3 8.92 12.77 8.30
N GLY A 4 8.84 12.45 8.12
CA GLY A 4 8.09 11.58 7.51
C GLY A 4 7.22 12.08 6.50
N LYS A 5 7.18 11.53 5.37
CA LYS A 5 6.23 11.82 4.42
C LYS A 5 4.93 11.28 4.84
N GLN A 6 3.89 12.04 4.69
CA GLN A 6 2.57 11.59 4.96
C GLN A 6 1.84 11.38 3.67
N TYR A 7 1.16 10.27 3.56
CA TYR A 7 0.42 9.93 2.36
C TYR A 7 -1.07 10.12 2.62
N THR A 8 -1.79 10.62 1.62
CA THR A 8 -3.22 10.81 1.78
C THR A 8 -3.91 9.47 1.80
N GLN A 9 -5.14 9.47 2.33
CA GLN A 9 -5.94 8.27 2.34
C GLN A 9 -6.18 7.78 0.92
N GLN A 10 -6.43 8.71 0.02
CA GLN A 10 -6.65 8.36 -1.37
C GLN A 10 -5.44 7.66 -1.96
N PHE A 11 -4.26 8.16 -1.67
CA PHE A 11 -3.04 7.55 -2.19
C PHE A 11 -2.89 6.13 -1.67
N LYS A 12 -3.16 5.94 -0.37
CA LYS A 12 -3.04 4.62 0.22
C LYS A 12 -4.00 3.64 -0.43
N GLU A 13 -5.22 4.08 -0.66
CA GLU A 13 -6.22 3.24 -1.30
C GLU A 13 -5.81 2.89 -2.72
N ASP A 14 -5.28 3.86 -3.44
CA ASP A 14 -4.81 3.62 -4.79
C ASP A 14 -3.65 2.63 -4.79
N ALA A 15 -2.77 2.74 -3.81
CA ALA A 15 -1.63 1.84 -3.71
C ALA A 15 -2.10 0.41 -3.46
N VAL A 16 -3.05 0.24 -2.58
CA VAL A 16 -3.60 -1.08 -2.29
C VAL A 16 -4.25 -1.66 -3.54
N ARG A 17 -5.04 -0.84 -4.22
CA ARG A 17 -5.69 -1.29 -5.44
C ARG A 17 -4.66 -1.68 -6.49
N TYR A 18 -3.60 -0.89 -6.60
CA TYR A 18 -2.57 -1.20 -7.58
C TYR A 18 -1.99 -2.60 -7.35
N LYS A 19 -1.70 -2.91 -6.08
CA LYS A 19 -1.17 -4.23 -5.76
C LYS A 19 -2.19 -5.32 -6.07
N GLU A 20 -3.45 -5.05 -5.80
CA GLU A 20 -4.49 -6.05 -6.03
C GLU A 20 -4.71 -6.30 -7.51
N GLU A 21 -4.56 -5.26 -8.32
CA GLU A 21 -4.73 -5.40 -9.76
C GLU A 21 -3.53 -6.03 -10.42
N HIS A 22 -2.41 -6.08 -9.70
CA HIS A 22 -1.19 -6.66 -10.24
C HIS A 22 -0.67 -7.73 -9.29
N PRO A 23 -1.42 -8.83 -9.14
CA PRO A 23 -1.01 -9.87 -8.21
C PRO A 23 0.31 -10.53 -8.61
N GLU A 24 0.70 -10.38 -9.86
CA GLU A 24 1.97 -10.95 -10.31
C GLU A 24 3.15 -10.18 -9.75
N LEU A 25 2.94 -8.96 -9.26
CA LEU A 25 4.01 -8.15 -8.69
C LEU A 25 4.18 -8.48 -7.21
N THR A 26 5.44 -8.55 -6.79
CA THR A 26 5.71 -8.69 -5.37
C THR A 26 5.47 -7.34 -4.71
N TYR A 27 5.38 -7.35 -3.39
CA TYR A 27 5.26 -6.10 -2.65
C TYR A 27 6.41 -5.17 -2.96
N GLU A 28 7.60 -5.73 -3.05
CA GLU A 28 8.78 -4.94 -3.32
C GLU A 28 8.67 -4.24 -4.67
N LYS A 29 8.27 -4.98 -5.68
CA LYS A 29 8.13 -4.40 -7.01
C LYS A 29 7.03 -3.37 -7.06
N ALA A 30 5.88 -3.71 -6.50
CA ALA A 30 4.76 -2.78 -6.50
C ALA A 30 5.11 -1.51 -5.75
N ALA A 31 5.77 -1.65 -4.60
CA ALA A 31 6.15 -0.49 -3.81
C ALA A 31 7.14 0.38 -4.57
N HIS A 32 8.09 -0.27 -5.25
CA HIS A 32 9.06 0.48 -6.04
C HIS A 32 8.37 1.30 -7.12
N ASN A 33 7.41 0.69 -7.79
CA ASN A 33 6.67 1.38 -8.86
C ASN A 33 5.86 2.54 -8.30
N LEU A 34 5.39 2.40 -7.08
CA LEU A 34 4.59 3.46 -6.45
C LEU A 34 5.44 4.52 -5.76
N GLY A 35 6.72 4.23 -5.58
CA GLY A 35 7.59 5.17 -4.92
C GLY A 35 7.48 5.14 -3.41
N VAL A 36 7.11 4.00 -2.84
CA VAL A 36 6.99 3.85 -1.39
C VAL A 36 7.81 2.65 -0.96
N SER A 37 7.97 2.47 0.35
CA SER A 37 8.69 1.32 0.85
C SER A 37 7.76 0.11 0.83
N ASP A 38 8.35 -1.07 0.73
CA ASP A 38 7.55 -2.29 0.73
C ASP A 38 6.86 -2.48 2.08
N SER A 39 7.49 -2.04 3.15
CA SER A 39 6.87 -2.12 4.47
C SER A 39 5.59 -1.29 4.52
N ALA A 40 5.64 -0.09 3.96
CA ALA A 40 4.47 0.77 3.94
C ALA A 40 3.35 0.12 3.14
N LEU A 41 3.68 -0.39 1.96
CA LEU A 41 2.67 -1.00 1.12
C LEU A 41 2.05 -2.21 1.79
N LYS A 42 2.88 -3.04 2.41
CA LYS A 42 2.38 -4.20 3.12
C LYS A 42 1.40 -3.80 4.22
N ALA A 43 1.78 -2.78 4.98
CA ALA A 43 0.93 -2.33 6.07
C ALA A 43 -0.42 -1.84 5.55
N TRP A 44 -0.39 -1.11 4.45
CA TRP A 44 -1.64 -0.59 3.90
C TRP A 44 -2.54 -1.70 3.38
N VAL A 45 -1.96 -2.67 2.69
CA VAL A 45 -2.74 -3.79 2.17
C VAL A 45 -3.32 -4.60 3.31
N ARG A 46 -2.51 -4.81 4.34
CA ARG A 46 -2.95 -5.56 5.49
C ARG A 46 -4.09 -4.86 6.20
N ALA A 47 -3.96 -3.55 6.38
CA ALA A 47 -5.02 -2.79 7.04
C ALA A 47 -6.31 -2.82 6.24
N ALA A 48 -6.20 -2.75 4.93
CA ALA A 48 -7.37 -2.80 4.08
C ALA A 48 -8.08 -4.13 4.20
N LYS A 49 -7.31 -5.22 4.26
CA LYS A 49 -7.91 -6.53 4.39
C LYS A 49 -8.53 -6.73 5.76
N ASP A 50 -7.88 -6.21 6.78
CA ASP A 50 -8.42 -6.27 8.12
C ASP A 50 -9.76 -5.60 8.19
N ASN A 51 -9.85 -4.43 7.60
CA ASN A 51 -11.09 -3.68 7.59
C ASN A 51 -12.21 -4.45 6.92
N GLU A 52 -11.90 -5.08 5.81
CA GLU A 52 -12.89 -5.83 5.09
C GLU A 52 -13.32 -7.07 5.85
N GLY A 53 -12.35 -7.73 6.46
CA GLY A 53 -12.65 -8.95 7.15
C GLY A 53 -13.29 -8.73 8.49
N ASN A 54 -13.32 -7.52 8.94
CA ASN A 54 -13.77 -7.19 10.26
C ASN A 54 -15.20 -6.73 10.31
N VAL A 55 -15.98 -7.21 9.46
CA VAL A 55 -17.38 -6.75 9.37
C VAL A 55 -18.29 -7.52 10.27
#